data_a17bf966dbedaafacc93a26013b79730
#
_entry.id   a17bf966dbedaafacc93a26013b79730
#
_cell.length_a   1.000
_cell.length_b   1.000
_cell.length_c   1.000
_cell.angle_alpha   90.00
_cell.angle_beta   90.00
_cell.angle_gamma   90.00
#
_symmetry.space_group_name_H-M   'P 1'
#
loop_
_entity.id
_entity.type
_entity.pdbx_description
1 polymer ?
#
loop_
_entity_poly.entity_id
_entity_poly.type
_entity_poly.pdbx_seq_one_letter_code
_entity_poly.pdbx_strand_id
1 'polypeptide(L)'
;MKDKTKNEKYKVIVWGPGKMGSYAMYQFITNDAYELVGVRGYLENEVNVDAGEFLGLDPIGVTMTDDEDAILNLEADCVLYTSKEDPNWSTDNDLLKILEAGFNVVTTLPYHNLQLVRDPEIVAKFKDVCERKNVTFYAGGVDPDIISDRMLLSMAGACADIKEAIITEVWDVSNGNPAALQFLGYGKTVEEAKKNEQVFASSVNFQKTVVYTAEEDFGVKFDRVVESHEFHEAQEDIEEPWLIKKGTVGRVTHHMDCYVNSISTEKPFFRVDLEWYFGPKMLPENANPGDDYVLTIEGTPSLCSHISFKASNYSDEKLVDYGNRKLTPNYIVTIMSLVNAIPTIVEAKAGLHPSIRPQVTWMQDLRDSVK
;
A
#
# COMPACT_ATOMS: atom_id res chain seq x y z
N MET A 1 24.57 -4.49 -13.28
CA MET A 1 23.59 -3.52 -13.79
C MET A 1 23.31 -3.86 -15.23
N LYS A 2 22.09 -4.20 -15.56
CA LYS A 2 21.64 -4.26 -16.96
C LYS A 2 21.18 -2.84 -17.31
N ASP A 3 22.10 -1.99 -17.78
CA ASP A 3 21.71 -0.70 -18.36
C ASP A 3 20.92 -0.99 -19.63
N LYS A 4 19.59 -0.91 -19.56
CA LYS A 4 18.77 -0.95 -20.76
C LYS A 4 19.02 0.31 -21.58
N THR A 5 19.22 0.14 -22.87
CA THR A 5 19.32 1.28 -23.78
C THR A 5 17.99 2.01 -23.83
N LYS A 6 17.98 3.32 -24.07
CA LYS A 6 16.79 4.19 -24.06
C LYS A 6 15.62 3.73 -24.95
N ASN A 7 15.82 2.69 -25.76
CA ASN A 7 14.84 2.12 -26.70
C ASN A 7 14.41 0.69 -26.36
N GLU A 8 14.91 0.08 -25.27
CA GLU A 8 14.51 -1.27 -24.85
C GLU A 8 13.34 -1.19 -23.87
N LYS A 9 12.26 -1.87 -24.20
CA LYS A 9 11.09 -1.99 -23.31
C LYS A 9 11.38 -2.89 -22.11
N TYR A 10 10.77 -2.58 -20.98
CA TYR A 10 10.73 -3.50 -19.84
C TYR A 10 9.73 -4.60 -20.11
N LYS A 11 10.17 -5.85 -20.20
CA LYS A 11 9.32 -7.03 -20.33
C LYS A 11 8.73 -7.39 -18.98
N VAL A 12 7.40 -7.39 -18.88
CA VAL A 12 6.71 -7.56 -17.61
C VAL A 12 5.68 -8.68 -17.66
N ILE A 13 5.55 -9.37 -16.53
CA ILE A 13 4.51 -10.36 -16.28
C ILE A 13 3.57 -9.80 -15.20
N VAL A 14 2.27 -9.98 -15.36
CA VAL A 14 1.29 -9.72 -14.31
C VAL A 14 0.83 -11.04 -13.71
N TRP A 15 1.01 -11.15 -12.38
CA TRP A 15 0.59 -12.32 -11.63
C TRP A 15 -0.65 -11.98 -10.80
N GLY A 16 -1.83 -12.29 -11.33
CA GLY A 16 -3.14 -11.97 -10.79
C GLY A 16 -3.81 -10.76 -11.46
N PRO A 17 -4.63 -10.98 -12.51
CA PRO A 17 -5.30 -9.92 -13.27
C PRO A 17 -6.58 -9.40 -12.58
N GLY A 18 -6.58 -9.29 -11.24
CA GLY A 18 -7.64 -8.69 -10.48
C GLY A 18 -7.78 -7.18 -10.75
N LYS A 19 -8.47 -6.43 -9.89
CA LYS A 19 -8.71 -4.99 -10.08
C LYS A 19 -7.42 -4.20 -10.34
N MET A 20 -6.40 -4.36 -9.50
CA MET A 20 -5.13 -3.67 -9.64
C MET A 20 -4.28 -4.24 -10.79
N GLY A 21 -4.19 -5.57 -10.88
CA GLY A 21 -3.46 -6.24 -11.95
C GLY A 21 -3.99 -5.90 -13.34
N SER A 22 -5.31 -5.82 -13.52
CA SER A 22 -5.93 -5.39 -14.79
C SER A 22 -5.53 -3.96 -15.17
N TYR A 23 -5.45 -3.05 -14.21
CA TYR A 23 -5.00 -1.69 -14.48
C TYR A 23 -3.52 -1.64 -14.86
N ALA A 24 -2.69 -2.43 -14.19
CA ALA A 24 -1.29 -2.56 -14.56
C ALA A 24 -1.12 -3.15 -15.98
N MET A 25 -1.90 -4.18 -16.33
CA MET A 25 -1.93 -4.73 -17.70
C MET A 25 -2.27 -3.65 -18.72
N TYR A 26 -3.28 -2.82 -18.43
CA TYR A 26 -3.64 -1.69 -19.28
C TYR A 26 -2.45 -0.74 -19.49
N GLN A 27 -1.74 -0.38 -18.42
CA GLN A 27 -0.55 0.47 -18.49
C GLN A 27 0.57 -0.19 -19.32
N PHE A 28 0.82 -1.49 -19.13
CA PHE A 28 1.86 -2.21 -19.86
C PHE A 28 1.55 -2.40 -21.34
N ILE A 29 0.28 -2.39 -21.73
CA ILE A 29 -0.16 -2.47 -23.13
C ILE A 29 -0.11 -1.09 -23.81
N THR A 30 -0.49 -0.04 -23.09
CA THR A 30 -0.68 1.30 -23.66
C THR A 30 0.53 2.24 -23.52
N ASN A 31 1.52 1.87 -22.69
CA ASN A 31 2.73 2.65 -22.47
C ASN A 31 3.92 2.00 -23.16
N ASP A 32 4.54 2.72 -24.08
CA ASP A 32 5.66 2.25 -24.89
C ASP A 32 6.93 1.87 -24.11
N ALA A 33 7.05 2.23 -22.84
CA ALA A 33 8.16 1.83 -21.99
C ALA A 33 8.11 0.34 -21.59
N TYR A 34 6.95 -0.33 -21.75
CA TYR A 34 6.73 -1.68 -21.30
C TYR A 34 6.31 -2.61 -22.44
N GLU A 35 6.50 -3.90 -22.22
CA GLU A 35 6.00 -5.01 -23.03
C GLU A 35 5.39 -6.04 -22.08
N LEU A 36 4.07 -6.21 -22.12
CA LEU A 36 3.41 -7.30 -21.39
C LEU A 36 3.69 -8.62 -22.12
N VAL A 37 4.37 -9.55 -21.46
CA VAL A 37 4.78 -10.84 -22.06
C VAL A 37 4.06 -12.04 -21.46
N GLY A 38 3.38 -11.89 -20.34
CA GLY A 38 2.62 -12.96 -19.71
C GLY A 38 1.65 -12.47 -18.66
N VAL A 39 0.58 -13.24 -18.44
CA VAL A 39 -0.40 -12.99 -17.37
C VAL A 39 -0.81 -14.31 -16.73
N ARG A 40 -0.59 -14.42 -15.41
CA ARG A 40 -1.05 -15.55 -14.61
C ARG A 40 -2.47 -15.26 -14.11
N GLY A 41 -3.47 -15.91 -14.72
CA GLY A 41 -4.87 -15.88 -14.28
C GLY A 41 -5.20 -16.99 -13.29
N TYR A 42 -6.34 -16.86 -12.62
CA TYR A 42 -6.83 -17.83 -11.62
C TYR A 42 -8.26 -18.31 -11.92
N LEU A 43 -9.06 -17.44 -12.51
CA LEU A 43 -10.48 -17.69 -12.73
C LEU A 43 -10.70 -18.24 -14.15
N GLU A 44 -11.74 -19.04 -14.33
CA GLU A 44 -12.09 -19.63 -15.61
C GLU A 44 -12.25 -18.59 -16.74
N ASN A 45 -12.76 -17.42 -16.40
CA ASN A 45 -12.89 -16.29 -17.34
C ASN A 45 -11.61 -15.47 -17.56
N GLU A 46 -10.53 -15.81 -16.90
CA GLU A 46 -9.20 -15.20 -17.04
C GLU A 46 -8.23 -16.10 -17.82
N VAL A 47 -8.60 -17.36 -18.07
CA VAL A 47 -7.72 -18.36 -18.70
C VAL A 47 -8.11 -18.54 -20.16
N ASN A 48 -7.09 -18.69 -21.04
CA ASN A 48 -7.24 -18.84 -22.49
C ASN A 48 -7.90 -17.63 -23.20
N VAL A 49 -7.78 -16.44 -22.62
CA VAL A 49 -8.23 -15.17 -23.19
C VAL A 49 -7.00 -14.31 -23.51
N ASP A 50 -7.03 -13.58 -24.63
CA ASP A 50 -5.99 -12.59 -24.92
C ASP A 50 -6.08 -11.43 -23.92
N ALA A 51 -4.92 -10.97 -23.41
CA ALA A 51 -4.84 -9.96 -22.39
C ALA A 51 -5.36 -8.59 -22.85
N GLY A 52 -5.24 -8.26 -24.13
CA GLY A 52 -5.85 -7.06 -24.72
C GLY A 52 -7.37 -7.19 -24.77
N GLU A 53 -7.90 -8.30 -25.31
CA GLU A 53 -9.33 -8.56 -25.38
C GLU A 53 -9.99 -8.57 -23.99
N PHE A 54 -9.32 -9.15 -22.98
CA PHE A 54 -9.79 -9.15 -21.58
C PHE A 54 -10.06 -7.75 -21.05
N LEU A 55 -9.32 -6.76 -21.53
CA LEU A 55 -9.47 -5.35 -21.18
C LEU A 55 -10.34 -4.56 -22.18
N GLY A 56 -10.88 -5.21 -23.21
CA GLY A 56 -11.64 -4.53 -24.26
C GLY A 56 -10.77 -3.72 -25.22
N LEU A 57 -9.50 -4.06 -25.35
CA LEU A 57 -8.54 -3.52 -26.31
C LEU A 57 -8.39 -4.49 -27.50
N ASP A 58 -7.64 -4.07 -28.53
CA ASP A 58 -7.24 -4.97 -29.60
C ASP A 58 -6.38 -6.12 -29.07
N PRO A 59 -6.46 -7.32 -29.66
CA PRO A 59 -5.61 -8.45 -29.28
C PRO A 59 -4.13 -8.10 -29.38
N ILE A 60 -3.34 -8.50 -28.37
CA ILE A 60 -1.88 -8.27 -28.34
C ILE A 60 -1.06 -9.55 -28.52
N GLY A 61 -1.72 -10.71 -28.63
CA GLY A 61 -1.06 -12.01 -28.79
C GLY A 61 -0.55 -12.63 -27.49
N VAL A 62 -0.89 -12.07 -26.32
CA VAL A 62 -0.55 -12.62 -25.01
C VAL A 62 -1.76 -13.32 -24.41
N THR A 63 -1.78 -14.65 -24.49
CA THR A 63 -2.84 -15.47 -23.89
C THR A 63 -2.61 -15.64 -22.40
N MET A 64 -3.60 -15.27 -21.60
CA MET A 64 -3.58 -15.45 -20.16
C MET A 64 -3.72 -16.94 -19.80
N THR A 65 -2.99 -17.41 -18.79
CA THR A 65 -2.95 -18.84 -18.44
C THR A 65 -2.91 -19.04 -16.93
N ASP A 66 -3.38 -20.19 -16.47
CA ASP A 66 -3.21 -20.72 -15.12
C ASP A 66 -2.02 -21.69 -15.00
N ASP A 67 -1.35 -21.97 -16.11
CA ASP A 67 -0.12 -22.76 -16.14
C ASP A 67 1.06 -21.95 -15.63
N GLU A 68 1.40 -22.19 -14.37
CA GLU A 68 2.47 -21.51 -13.67
C GLU A 68 3.85 -21.79 -14.29
N ASP A 69 4.09 -23.04 -14.72
CA ASP A 69 5.37 -23.41 -15.33
C ASP A 69 5.53 -22.73 -16.69
N ALA A 70 4.46 -22.58 -17.46
CA ALA A 70 4.48 -21.81 -18.70
C ALA A 70 4.87 -20.34 -18.44
N ILE A 71 4.33 -19.72 -17.41
CA ILE A 71 4.67 -18.33 -17.03
C ILE A 71 6.13 -18.23 -16.55
N LEU A 72 6.59 -19.15 -15.69
CA LEU A 72 7.94 -19.12 -15.13
C LEU A 72 9.04 -19.41 -16.15
N ASN A 73 8.71 -19.94 -17.32
CA ASN A 73 9.63 -20.18 -18.43
C ASN A 73 9.70 -19.03 -19.45
N LEU A 74 8.93 -17.95 -19.25
CA LEU A 74 9.00 -16.76 -20.11
C LEU A 74 10.30 -15.98 -19.90
N GLU A 75 10.66 -15.19 -20.90
CA GLU A 75 11.71 -14.17 -20.75
C GLU A 75 11.09 -12.84 -20.33
N ALA A 76 11.32 -12.41 -19.09
CA ALA A 76 10.84 -11.14 -18.56
C ALA A 76 11.85 -10.48 -17.62
N ASP A 77 11.73 -9.18 -17.44
CA ASP A 77 12.56 -8.41 -16.52
C ASP A 77 11.98 -8.36 -15.11
N CYS A 78 10.64 -8.35 -15.00
CA CYS A 78 9.96 -8.18 -13.72
C CYS A 78 8.58 -8.86 -13.72
N VAL A 79 8.21 -9.41 -12.58
CA VAL A 79 6.85 -9.86 -12.26
C VAL A 79 6.20 -8.86 -11.33
N LEU A 80 5.05 -8.32 -11.73
CA LEU A 80 4.16 -7.57 -10.86
C LEU A 80 3.17 -8.56 -10.23
N TYR A 81 3.33 -8.81 -8.94
CA TYR A 81 2.50 -9.75 -8.18
C TYR A 81 1.37 -9.01 -7.47
N THR A 82 0.11 -9.28 -7.88
CA THR A 82 -1.10 -8.63 -7.36
C THR A 82 -2.19 -9.61 -6.94
N SER A 83 -1.83 -10.87 -6.69
CA SER A 83 -2.73 -11.87 -6.11
C SER A 83 -3.04 -11.56 -4.66
N LYS A 84 -4.08 -12.19 -4.12
CA LYS A 84 -4.45 -12.02 -2.71
C LYS A 84 -3.37 -12.57 -1.79
N GLU A 85 -3.18 -11.87 -0.68
CA GLU A 85 -2.44 -12.44 0.46
C GLU A 85 -3.23 -13.62 1.03
N ASP A 86 -2.51 -14.68 1.35
CA ASP A 86 -3.04 -15.79 2.13
C ASP A 86 -2.78 -15.52 3.62
N PRO A 87 -3.78 -15.65 4.49
CA PRO A 87 -3.62 -15.47 5.94
C PRO A 87 -2.52 -16.33 6.58
N ASN A 88 -2.15 -17.43 5.93
CA ASN A 88 -1.08 -18.32 6.39
C ASN A 88 0.29 -18.01 5.77
N TRP A 89 0.44 -16.88 5.07
CA TRP A 89 1.66 -16.48 4.37
C TRP A 89 2.14 -17.51 3.31
N SER A 90 1.23 -18.26 2.71
CA SER A 90 1.58 -19.21 1.64
C SER A 90 2.09 -18.49 0.38
N THR A 91 1.77 -17.22 0.22
CA THR A 91 2.32 -16.32 -0.81
C THR A 91 3.84 -16.18 -0.74
N ASP A 92 4.48 -16.42 0.41
CA ASP A 92 5.94 -16.51 0.51
C ASP A 92 6.50 -17.54 -0.49
N ASN A 93 5.82 -18.70 -0.63
CA ASN A 93 6.27 -19.75 -1.53
C ASN A 93 6.16 -19.35 -3.01
N ASP A 94 5.08 -18.67 -3.39
CA ASP A 94 4.89 -18.17 -4.75
C ASP A 94 5.95 -17.12 -5.10
N LEU A 95 6.16 -16.16 -4.19
CA LEU A 95 7.16 -15.09 -4.38
C LEU A 95 8.59 -15.66 -4.47
N LEU A 96 8.94 -16.59 -3.59
CA LEU A 96 10.25 -17.26 -3.63
C LEU A 96 10.43 -18.06 -4.92
N LYS A 97 9.39 -18.74 -5.42
CA LYS A 97 9.42 -19.50 -6.67
C LYS A 97 9.63 -18.59 -7.88
N ILE A 98 8.98 -17.43 -7.90
CA ILE A 98 9.15 -16.41 -8.96
C ILE A 98 10.59 -15.87 -8.95
N LEU A 99 11.12 -15.54 -7.76
CA LEU A 99 12.51 -15.10 -7.60
C LEU A 99 13.51 -16.20 -8.02
N GLU A 100 13.23 -17.48 -7.68
CA GLU A 100 14.05 -18.63 -8.11
C GLU A 100 14.06 -18.81 -9.64
N ALA A 101 12.99 -18.46 -10.32
CA ALA A 101 12.94 -18.44 -11.78
C ALA A 101 13.79 -17.33 -12.41
N GLY A 102 14.31 -16.39 -11.59
CA GLY A 102 15.21 -15.33 -12.04
C GLY A 102 14.52 -14.02 -12.41
N PHE A 103 13.31 -13.78 -11.92
CA PHE A 103 12.59 -12.52 -12.14
C PHE A 103 12.76 -11.55 -10.98
N ASN A 104 12.90 -10.25 -11.28
CA ASN A 104 12.64 -9.23 -10.28
C ASN A 104 11.16 -9.25 -9.92
N VAL A 105 10.82 -8.90 -8.68
CA VAL A 105 9.42 -8.90 -8.21
C VAL A 105 9.06 -7.56 -7.59
N VAL A 106 7.93 -7.02 -8.00
CA VAL A 106 7.26 -5.90 -7.32
C VAL A 106 5.85 -6.34 -6.88
N THR A 107 5.41 -5.95 -5.69
CA THR A 107 4.11 -6.40 -5.15
C THR A 107 3.43 -5.36 -4.28
N THR A 108 2.08 -5.36 -4.30
CA THR A 108 1.22 -4.58 -3.39
C THR A 108 0.95 -5.27 -2.06
N LEU A 109 1.46 -6.48 -1.87
CA LEU A 109 1.27 -7.23 -0.63
C LEU A 109 2.05 -6.59 0.54
N PRO A 110 1.70 -6.89 1.81
CA PRO A 110 2.29 -6.27 3.00
C PRO A 110 3.72 -6.76 3.28
N TYR A 111 4.57 -6.69 2.28
CA TYR A 111 6.00 -7.06 2.31
C TYR A 111 6.93 -5.84 2.29
N HIS A 112 6.38 -4.65 2.45
CA HIS A 112 7.16 -3.41 2.45
C HIS A 112 8.21 -3.43 3.55
N ASN A 113 9.47 -3.11 3.20
CA ASN A 113 10.61 -3.22 4.11
C ASN A 113 10.64 -4.56 4.87
N LEU A 114 10.52 -5.66 4.12
CA LEU A 114 10.44 -7.03 4.64
C LEU A 114 11.44 -7.31 5.78
N GLN A 115 12.65 -6.77 5.66
CA GLN A 115 13.74 -6.93 6.64
C GLN A 115 13.43 -6.35 8.03
N LEU A 116 12.47 -5.43 8.14
CA LEU A 116 12.10 -4.78 9.40
C LEU A 116 10.92 -5.47 10.10
N VAL A 117 10.10 -6.20 9.36
CA VAL A 117 8.78 -6.64 9.86
C VAL A 117 8.58 -8.15 9.87
N ARG A 118 9.40 -8.91 9.14
CA ARG A 118 9.24 -10.36 9.03
C ARG A 118 10.27 -11.11 9.86
N ASP A 119 9.95 -12.37 10.12
CA ASP A 119 10.86 -13.31 10.79
C ASP A 119 12.22 -13.35 10.07
N PRO A 120 13.35 -13.29 10.80
CA PRO A 120 14.68 -13.30 10.21
C PRO A 120 14.97 -14.51 9.30
N GLU A 121 14.37 -15.67 9.56
CA GLU A 121 14.54 -16.84 8.70
C GLU A 121 13.87 -16.66 7.33
N ILE A 122 12.70 -16.03 7.29
CA ILE A 122 12.00 -15.69 6.04
C ILE A 122 12.78 -14.63 5.27
N VAL A 123 13.21 -13.58 5.96
CA VAL A 123 14.07 -12.53 5.38
C VAL A 123 15.32 -13.13 4.75
N ALA A 124 16.00 -14.05 5.46
CA ALA A 124 17.20 -14.71 4.97
C ALA A 124 16.94 -15.50 3.67
N LYS A 125 15.79 -16.21 3.57
CA LYS A 125 15.41 -16.95 2.36
C LYS A 125 15.23 -16.01 1.16
N PHE A 126 14.46 -14.93 1.32
CA PHE A 126 14.25 -13.95 0.26
C PHE A 126 15.57 -13.32 -0.19
N LYS A 127 16.42 -12.93 0.76
CA LYS A 127 17.73 -12.33 0.49
C LYS A 127 18.65 -13.28 -0.25
N ASP A 128 18.76 -14.53 0.21
CA ASP A 128 19.58 -15.58 -0.44
C ASP A 128 19.16 -15.78 -1.90
N VAL A 129 17.87 -15.97 -2.14
CA VAL A 129 17.34 -16.17 -3.50
C VAL A 129 17.64 -14.96 -4.37
N CYS A 130 17.35 -13.76 -3.90
CA CYS A 130 17.61 -12.52 -4.65
C CYS A 130 19.09 -12.40 -5.03
N GLU A 131 20.02 -12.60 -4.08
CA GLU A 131 21.46 -12.48 -4.31
C GLU A 131 21.97 -13.56 -5.27
N ARG A 132 21.57 -14.82 -5.08
CA ARG A 132 21.97 -15.97 -5.88
C ARG A 132 21.46 -15.91 -7.32
N LYS A 133 20.23 -15.40 -7.53
CA LYS A 133 19.61 -15.26 -8.84
C LYS A 133 19.89 -13.90 -9.50
N ASN A 134 20.54 -12.99 -8.79
CA ASN A 134 20.81 -11.63 -9.23
C ASN A 134 19.54 -10.86 -9.61
N VAL A 135 18.54 -10.93 -8.74
CA VAL A 135 17.24 -10.27 -8.87
C VAL A 135 16.89 -9.45 -7.63
N THR A 136 15.90 -8.58 -7.75
CA THR A 136 15.49 -7.65 -6.71
C THR A 136 14.03 -7.86 -6.35
N PHE A 137 13.73 -7.82 -5.06
CA PHE A 137 12.38 -7.84 -4.51
C PHE A 137 12.01 -6.49 -3.92
N TYR A 138 10.81 -6.00 -4.24
CA TYR A 138 10.26 -4.75 -3.72
C TYR A 138 8.77 -4.85 -3.47
N ALA A 139 8.30 -4.27 -2.38
CA ALA A 139 6.88 -4.12 -2.09
C ALA A 139 6.58 -2.65 -1.78
N GLY A 140 5.40 -2.18 -2.17
CA GLY A 140 4.96 -0.82 -1.94
C GLY A 140 3.49 -0.63 -2.28
N GLY A 141 3.02 0.60 -2.25
CA GLY A 141 1.64 0.93 -2.52
C GLY A 141 1.33 2.39 -2.26
N VAL A 142 0.09 2.68 -1.88
CA VAL A 142 -0.27 4.02 -1.46
C VAL A 142 0.25 4.29 -0.05
N ASP A 143 0.03 3.36 0.87
CA ASP A 143 0.54 3.38 2.23
C ASP A 143 0.71 1.91 2.72
N PRO A 144 1.93 1.48 3.04
CA PRO A 144 3.21 2.23 2.97
C PRO A 144 3.70 2.49 1.53
N ASP A 145 4.57 3.45 1.36
CA ASP A 145 5.38 3.90 0.23
C ASP A 145 5.04 5.36 -0.19
N ILE A 146 3.97 5.63 -0.97
CA ILE A 146 3.69 6.98 -1.49
C ILE A 146 3.43 7.96 -0.34
N ILE A 147 2.56 7.62 0.59
CA ILE A 147 2.15 8.51 1.68
C ILE A 147 3.26 8.62 2.73
N SER A 148 3.69 7.48 3.30
CA SER A 148 4.63 7.45 4.41
C SER A 148 6.04 7.91 3.99
N ASP A 149 6.61 7.23 2.98
CA ASP A 149 8.04 7.33 2.69
C ASP A 149 8.38 8.44 1.71
N ARG A 150 7.41 8.88 0.90
CA ARG A 150 7.67 9.92 -0.12
C ARG A 150 7.04 11.25 0.23
N MET A 151 5.74 11.31 0.49
CA MET A 151 5.05 12.58 0.72
C MET A 151 5.37 13.16 2.09
N LEU A 152 5.25 12.37 3.16
CA LEU A 152 5.57 12.82 4.52
C LEU A 152 7.03 13.26 4.65
N LEU A 153 7.98 12.47 4.11
CA LEU A 153 9.39 12.83 4.12
C LEU A 153 9.70 14.10 3.32
N SER A 154 9.02 14.30 2.17
CA SER A 154 9.18 15.55 1.42
C SER A 154 8.72 16.76 2.22
N MET A 155 7.63 16.64 2.98
CA MET A 155 7.16 17.69 3.89
C MET A 155 8.16 17.90 5.04
N ALA A 156 8.64 16.82 5.66
CA ALA A 156 9.59 16.86 6.76
C ALA A 156 10.88 17.60 6.40
N GLY A 157 11.33 17.49 5.13
CA GLY A 157 12.49 18.20 4.62
C GLY A 157 12.35 19.74 4.59
N ALA A 158 11.16 20.29 4.81
CA ALA A 158 10.93 21.73 4.92
C ALA A 158 10.97 22.25 6.36
N CYS A 159 11.12 21.38 7.37
CA CYS A 159 11.13 21.73 8.78
C CYS A 159 12.56 21.83 9.33
N ALA A 160 12.80 22.83 10.17
CA ALA A 160 14.06 22.97 10.89
C ALA A 160 14.17 22.01 12.08
N ASP A 161 13.05 21.66 12.68
CA ASP A 161 12.90 20.61 13.70
C ASP A 161 11.54 19.90 13.54
N ILE A 162 11.43 18.71 14.07
CA ILE A 162 10.20 17.93 14.09
C ILE A 162 9.99 17.42 15.51
N LYS A 163 8.80 17.66 16.05
CA LYS A 163 8.38 17.21 17.38
C LYS A 163 7.39 16.04 17.29
N GLU A 164 6.56 16.07 16.26
CA GLU A 164 5.55 15.03 16.00
C GLU A 164 5.27 14.97 14.50
N ALA A 165 5.11 13.76 13.96
CA ALA A 165 4.67 13.52 12.59
C ALA A 165 3.50 12.54 12.61
N ILE A 166 2.40 12.86 11.92
CA ILE A 166 1.16 12.09 11.94
C ILE A 166 0.73 11.77 10.52
N ILE A 167 0.43 10.50 10.26
CA ILE A 167 -0.29 10.04 9.09
C ILE A 167 -1.70 9.68 9.55
N THR A 168 -2.72 10.33 9.00
CA THR A 168 -4.11 9.95 9.21
C THR A 168 -4.68 9.44 7.88
N GLU A 169 -5.01 8.15 7.80
CA GLU A 169 -5.82 7.60 6.72
C GLU A 169 -7.29 7.87 7.02
N VAL A 170 -8.03 8.36 6.03
CA VAL A 170 -9.45 8.71 6.16
C VAL A 170 -10.23 7.91 5.13
N TRP A 171 -10.92 6.87 5.58
CA TRP A 171 -11.62 5.97 4.67
C TRP A 171 -13.10 5.81 4.99
N ASP A 172 -13.94 6.20 4.01
CA ASP A 172 -15.39 5.90 4.06
C ASP A 172 -15.62 4.43 3.70
N VAL A 173 -15.91 3.64 4.72
CA VAL A 173 -16.15 2.19 4.58
C VAL A 173 -17.59 1.85 4.21
N SER A 174 -18.49 2.83 4.07
CA SER A 174 -19.93 2.60 3.87
C SER A 174 -20.26 1.71 2.66
N ASN A 175 -19.41 1.74 1.61
CA ASN A 175 -19.55 0.89 0.44
C ASN A 175 -18.92 -0.51 0.59
N GLY A 176 -18.39 -0.84 1.77
CA GLY A 176 -17.84 -2.14 2.09
C GLY A 176 -18.90 -3.24 2.25
N ASN A 177 -18.44 -4.49 2.33
CA ASN A 177 -19.34 -5.62 2.58
C ASN A 177 -19.96 -5.51 4.00
N PRO A 178 -21.31 -5.43 4.16
CA PRO A 178 -21.96 -5.24 5.45
C PRO A 178 -21.59 -6.31 6.48
N ALA A 179 -21.48 -7.58 6.08
CA ALA A 179 -21.14 -8.66 7.00
C ALA A 179 -19.70 -8.53 7.51
N ALA A 180 -18.77 -8.12 6.66
CA ALA A 180 -17.38 -7.85 7.06
C ALA A 180 -17.30 -6.65 8.02
N LEU A 181 -18.03 -5.56 7.73
CA LEU A 181 -18.05 -4.38 8.59
C LEU A 181 -18.69 -4.68 9.95
N GLN A 182 -19.81 -5.45 9.98
CA GLN A 182 -20.42 -5.91 11.24
C GLN A 182 -19.48 -6.82 12.04
N PHE A 183 -18.65 -7.61 11.37
CA PHE A 183 -17.62 -8.42 12.02
C PHE A 183 -16.54 -7.54 12.67
N LEU A 184 -16.20 -6.42 12.04
CA LEU A 184 -15.29 -5.39 12.57
C LEU A 184 -15.93 -4.51 13.66
N GLY A 185 -17.23 -4.64 13.93
CA GLY A 185 -17.91 -3.94 15.01
C GLY A 185 -18.93 -2.87 14.58
N TYR A 186 -19.02 -2.52 13.29
CA TYR A 186 -19.99 -1.52 12.82
C TYR A 186 -21.45 -1.96 13.08
N GLY A 187 -22.26 -1.01 13.55
CA GLY A 187 -23.66 -1.25 13.91
C GLY A 187 -23.87 -2.04 15.21
N LYS A 188 -22.79 -2.39 15.92
CA LYS A 188 -22.83 -2.99 17.27
C LYS A 188 -22.68 -1.91 18.34
N THR A 189 -23.05 -2.23 19.59
CA THR A 189 -22.68 -1.36 20.71
C THR A 189 -21.17 -1.32 20.88
N VAL A 190 -20.62 -0.24 21.46
CA VAL A 190 -19.19 -0.12 21.75
C VAL A 190 -18.68 -1.30 22.60
N GLU A 191 -19.49 -1.74 23.56
CA GLU A 191 -19.15 -2.87 24.41
C GLU A 191 -19.01 -4.20 23.63
N GLU A 192 -19.89 -4.43 22.66
CA GLU A 192 -19.81 -5.60 21.77
C GLU A 192 -18.66 -5.52 20.80
N ALA A 193 -18.38 -4.34 20.22
CA ALA A 193 -17.28 -4.11 19.30
C ALA A 193 -15.92 -4.36 19.99
N LYS A 194 -15.73 -3.88 21.20
CA LYS A 194 -14.51 -4.09 22.01
C LYS A 194 -14.20 -5.57 22.27
N LYS A 195 -15.18 -6.45 22.26
CA LYS A 195 -14.94 -7.90 22.40
C LYS A 195 -14.19 -8.50 21.20
N ASN A 196 -14.25 -7.83 20.04
CA ASN A 196 -13.61 -8.25 18.79
C ASN A 196 -12.45 -7.32 18.37
N GLU A 197 -11.95 -6.51 19.27
CA GLU A 197 -10.88 -5.53 19.01
C GLU A 197 -9.64 -6.16 18.32
N GLN A 198 -9.25 -7.36 18.72
CA GLN A 198 -8.12 -8.09 18.11
C GLN A 198 -8.34 -8.44 16.63
N VAL A 199 -9.59 -8.59 16.21
CA VAL A 199 -9.94 -8.84 14.81
C VAL A 199 -9.68 -7.60 13.98
N PHE A 200 -10.04 -6.44 14.52
CA PHE A 200 -9.74 -5.17 13.86
C PHE A 200 -8.23 -4.93 13.78
N ALA A 201 -7.50 -5.11 14.88
CA ALA A 201 -6.05 -5.02 14.93
C ALA A 201 -5.36 -5.92 13.88
N SER A 202 -5.88 -7.13 13.67
CA SER A 202 -5.35 -8.03 12.65
C SER A 202 -5.60 -7.53 11.22
N SER A 203 -6.72 -6.87 10.97
CA SER A 203 -7.07 -6.36 9.63
C SER A 203 -6.24 -5.15 9.20
N VAL A 204 -5.63 -4.44 10.15
CA VAL A 204 -4.78 -3.26 9.92
C VAL A 204 -3.29 -3.52 10.16
N ASN A 205 -2.89 -4.78 10.26
CA ASN A 205 -1.52 -5.18 10.60
C ASN A 205 -0.43 -4.69 9.63
N PHE A 206 -0.80 -4.30 8.40
CA PHE A 206 0.11 -3.70 7.42
C PHE A 206 0.77 -2.41 7.92
N GLN A 207 0.15 -1.69 8.84
CA GLN A 207 0.68 -0.46 9.41
C GLN A 207 1.94 -0.64 10.24
N LYS A 208 2.21 -1.83 10.75
CA LYS A 208 3.49 -2.11 11.42
C LYS A 208 4.68 -1.84 10.50
N THR A 209 4.51 -2.04 9.19
CA THR A 209 5.56 -1.73 8.22
C THR A 209 5.84 -0.24 8.15
N VAL A 210 4.79 0.60 8.21
CA VAL A 210 4.91 2.06 8.24
C VAL A 210 5.67 2.53 9.47
N VAL A 211 5.31 2.00 10.65
CA VAL A 211 5.95 2.35 11.93
C VAL A 211 7.44 2.01 11.92
N TYR A 212 7.81 0.82 11.50
CA TYR A 212 9.24 0.43 11.48
C TYR A 212 10.02 1.19 10.41
N THR A 213 9.40 1.51 9.28
CA THR A 213 10.02 2.34 8.25
C THR A 213 10.28 3.75 8.76
N ALA A 214 9.35 4.33 9.54
CA ALA A 214 9.51 5.66 10.12
C ALA A 214 10.74 5.77 11.05
N GLU A 215 11.13 4.71 11.77
CA GLU A 215 12.39 4.71 12.52
C GLU A 215 13.60 4.99 11.62
N GLU A 216 13.65 4.33 10.45
CA GLU A 216 14.74 4.54 9.48
C GLU A 216 14.64 5.91 8.82
N ASP A 217 13.41 6.32 8.46
CA ASP A 217 13.16 7.55 7.71
C ASP A 217 13.52 8.80 8.51
N PHE A 218 13.16 8.83 9.79
CA PHE A 218 13.47 9.92 10.69
C PHE A 218 14.80 9.73 11.44
N GLY A 219 15.47 8.59 11.27
CA GLY A 219 16.72 8.26 11.95
C GLY A 219 16.58 8.18 13.46
N VAL A 220 15.44 7.72 13.96
CA VAL A 220 15.13 7.60 15.40
C VAL A 220 14.95 6.14 15.79
N LYS A 221 14.89 5.87 17.09
CA LYS A 221 14.44 4.61 17.68
C LYS A 221 13.24 4.89 18.56
N PHE A 222 12.20 4.09 18.37
CA PHE A 222 11.03 4.19 19.25
C PHE A 222 11.29 3.42 20.54
N ASP A 223 11.23 4.14 21.66
CA ASP A 223 11.34 3.53 22.99
C ASP A 223 10.09 2.72 23.34
N ARG A 224 8.95 3.11 22.76
CA ARG A 224 7.65 2.48 23.00
C ARG A 224 6.74 2.70 21.80
N VAL A 225 6.03 1.64 21.40
CA VAL A 225 4.91 1.69 20.43
C VAL A 225 3.66 1.24 21.16
N VAL A 226 2.60 2.03 21.11
CA VAL A 226 1.31 1.74 21.75
C VAL A 226 0.24 1.68 20.68
N GLU A 227 -0.39 0.52 20.56
CA GLU A 227 -1.54 0.28 19.69
C GLU A 227 -2.82 0.42 20.52
N SER A 228 -3.81 1.16 20.01
CA SER A 228 -5.10 1.33 20.66
C SER A 228 -6.21 1.55 19.64
N HIS A 229 -7.47 1.33 20.06
CA HIS A 229 -8.63 1.46 19.22
C HIS A 229 -9.70 2.30 19.93
N GLU A 230 -10.32 3.22 19.18
CA GLU A 230 -11.46 3.99 19.62
C GLU A 230 -12.68 3.64 18.75
N PHE A 231 -13.82 3.39 19.41
CA PHE A 231 -15.09 3.10 18.77
C PHE A 231 -16.04 4.26 19.00
N HIS A 232 -16.44 4.94 17.93
CA HIS A 232 -17.26 6.13 17.98
C HIS A 232 -18.70 5.79 17.61
N GLU A 233 -19.62 6.18 18.48
CA GLU A 233 -21.07 5.94 18.29
C GLU A 233 -21.67 6.96 17.31
N ALA A 234 -22.56 6.48 16.44
CA ALA A 234 -23.41 7.33 15.64
C ALA A 234 -24.38 8.14 16.56
N GLN A 235 -24.41 9.45 16.38
CA GLN A 235 -25.26 10.35 17.17
C GLN A 235 -26.72 10.39 16.71
N GLU A 236 -26.98 9.84 15.50
CA GLU A 236 -28.31 9.67 14.91
C GLU A 236 -28.29 8.42 14.01
N ASP A 237 -29.46 7.99 13.55
CA ASP A 237 -29.56 6.87 12.61
C ASP A 237 -28.93 7.26 11.25
N ILE A 238 -28.12 6.37 10.67
CA ILE A 238 -27.58 6.47 9.33
C ILE A 238 -28.23 5.36 8.51
N GLU A 239 -29.13 5.74 7.58
CA GLU A 239 -29.98 4.77 6.87
C GLU A 239 -29.31 4.16 5.64
N GLU A 240 -28.41 4.91 4.98
CA GLU A 240 -27.76 4.50 3.72
C GLU A 240 -26.26 4.26 3.87
N PRO A 241 -25.68 3.28 3.16
CA PRO A 241 -26.34 2.27 2.30
C PRO A 241 -27.01 1.14 3.08
N TRP A 242 -26.80 1.05 4.40
CA TRP A 242 -27.49 0.19 5.33
C TRP A 242 -27.52 0.81 6.73
N LEU A 243 -28.46 0.37 7.56
CA LEU A 243 -28.76 1.02 8.83
C LEU A 243 -27.65 0.84 9.88
N ILE A 244 -27.04 1.96 10.29
CA ILE A 244 -26.29 2.11 11.54
C ILE A 244 -27.20 2.88 12.50
N LYS A 245 -27.60 2.25 13.59
CA LYS A 245 -28.50 2.88 14.59
C LYS A 245 -27.71 3.87 15.46
N LYS A 246 -28.39 4.91 15.89
CA LYS A 246 -27.92 5.79 16.97
C LYS A 246 -27.45 4.98 18.17
N GLY A 247 -26.28 5.34 18.74
CA GLY A 247 -25.67 4.64 19.87
C GLY A 247 -24.96 3.34 19.51
N THR A 248 -24.79 3.06 18.21
CA THR A 248 -23.94 1.96 17.73
C THR A 248 -22.73 2.49 16.99
N VAL A 249 -21.69 1.67 16.84
CA VAL A 249 -20.44 2.06 16.22
C VAL A 249 -20.64 2.44 14.75
N GLY A 250 -20.28 3.67 14.41
CA GLY A 250 -20.26 4.21 13.05
C GLY A 250 -18.88 4.61 12.58
N ARG A 251 -17.88 4.71 13.48
CA ARG A 251 -16.47 4.95 13.13
C ARG A 251 -15.58 4.19 14.09
N VAL A 252 -14.49 3.69 13.56
CA VAL A 252 -13.40 3.07 14.34
C VAL A 252 -12.11 3.80 14.00
N THR A 253 -11.40 4.26 15.03
CA THR A 253 -10.06 4.81 14.90
C THR A 253 -9.07 3.80 15.45
N HIS A 254 -8.08 3.47 14.65
CA HIS A 254 -6.93 2.67 15.06
C HIS A 254 -5.73 3.59 15.20
N HIS A 255 -5.05 3.55 16.33
CA HIS A 255 -3.88 4.36 16.63
C HIS A 255 -2.65 3.48 16.80
N MET A 256 -1.54 3.92 16.23
CA MET A 256 -0.19 3.45 16.57
C MET A 256 0.65 4.66 17.00
N ASP A 257 0.81 4.83 18.30
CA ASP A 257 1.59 5.90 18.92
C ASP A 257 3.01 5.45 19.18
N CYS A 258 3.98 6.13 18.58
CA CYS A 258 5.40 5.79 18.63
C CYS A 258 6.17 6.89 19.40
N TYR A 259 6.79 6.54 20.50
CA TYR A 259 7.42 7.47 21.42
C TYR A 259 8.94 7.43 21.30
N VAL A 260 9.54 8.62 21.29
CA VAL A 260 10.99 8.85 21.41
C VAL A 260 11.22 9.66 22.67
N ASN A 261 11.62 9.02 23.75
CA ASN A 261 11.71 9.64 25.09
C ASN A 261 12.67 10.83 25.16
N SER A 262 13.70 10.86 24.31
CA SER A 262 14.60 12.01 24.20
C SER A 262 13.94 13.27 23.61
N ILE A 263 12.81 13.10 22.91
CA ILE A 263 12.00 14.20 22.36
C ILE A 263 10.84 14.52 23.30
N SER A 264 10.03 13.51 23.64
CA SER A 264 8.92 13.63 24.58
C SER A 264 8.53 12.28 25.18
N THR A 265 8.28 12.25 26.49
CA THR A 265 7.72 11.07 27.18
C THR A 265 6.20 11.04 27.19
N GLU A 266 5.55 12.18 26.94
CA GLU A 266 4.09 12.37 27.03
C GLU A 266 3.40 12.32 25.66
N LYS A 267 4.06 12.84 24.61
CA LYS A 267 3.51 12.88 23.26
C LYS A 267 4.27 11.92 22.35
N PRO A 268 3.58 11.21 21.46
CA PRO A 268 4.26 10.41 20.45
C PRO A 268 5.07 11.31 19.51
N PHE A 269 6.20 10.81 19.04
CA PHE A 269 6.97 11.45 17.97
C PHE A 269 6.39 11.13 16.59
N PHE A 270 5.92 9.91 16.42
CA PHE A 270 5.29 9.47 15.19
C PHE A 270 3.97 8.77 15.50
N ARG A 271 2.95 9.05 14.71
CA ARG A 271 1.63 8.43 14.86
C ARG A 271 1.07 8.02 13.52
N VAL A 272 0.42 6.87 13.49
CA VAL A 272 -0.45 6.45 12.40
C VAL A 272 -1.85 6.29 12.93
N ASP A 273 -2.79 7.03 12.36
CA ASP A 273 -4.21 6.97 12.68
C ASP A 273 -4.97 6.42 11.46
N LEU A 274 -5.75 5.36 11.64
CA LEU A 274 -6.73 4.92 10.64
C LEU A 274 -8.12 5.32 11.09
N GLU A 275 -8.70 6.27 10.38
CA GLU A 275 -10.05 6.78 10.59
C GLU A 275 -11.00 6.10 9.60
N TRP A 276 -11.52 4.94 9.96
CA TRP A 276 -12.50 4.24 9.14
C TRP A 276 -13.91 4.62 9.58
N TYR A 277 -14.62 5.36 8.74
CA TYR A 277 -15.91 5.94 9.09
C TYR A 277 -17.03 5.50 8.13
N PHE A 278 -18.27 5.49 8.62
CA PHE A 278 -19.46 5.04 7.87
C PHE A 278 -20.29 6.23 7.43
N GLY A 279 -20.07 6.71 6.22
CA GLY A 279 -20.81 7.79 5.60
C GLY A 279 -20.55 9.19 6.19
N PRO A 280 -21.03 10.24 5.54
CA PRO A 280 -20.65 11.63 5.84
C PRO A 280 -20.92 12.10 7.28
N LYS A 281 -21.88 11.49 7.98
CA LYS A 281 -22.21 11.84 9.37
C LYS A 281 -21.17 11.38 10.39
N MET A 282 -20.28 10.50 10.00
CA MET A 282 -19.21 9.96 10.84
C MET A 282 -17.81 10.45 10.43
N LEU A 283 -17.73 11.40 9.48
CA LEU A 283 -16.48 12.00 9.07
C LEU A 283 -15.68 12.52 10.29
N PRO A 284 -14.38 12.20 10.41
CA PRO A 284 -13.52 12.71 11.48
C PRO A 284 -13.45 14.24 11.49
N GLU A 285 -13.32 14.82 12.67
CA GLU A 285 -13.30 16.29 12.85
C GLU A 285 -12.08 16.97 12.21
N ASN A 286 -10.96 16.25 12.10
CA ASN A 286 -9.70 16.73 11.51
C ASN A 286 -9.62 16.51 9.98
N ALA A 287 -10.65 15.91 9.36
CA ALA A 287 -10.68 15.62 7.94
C ALA A 287 -11.74 16.48 7.21
N ASN A 288 -11.47 16.77 5.94
CA ASN A 288 -12.44 17.39 5.06
C ASN A 288 -13.19 16.31 4.24
N PRO A 289 -14.41 16.61 3.79
CA PRO A 289 -15.11 15.69 2.88
C PRO A 289 -14.28 15.38 1.62
N GLY A 290 -13.98 14.09 1.44
CA GLY A 290 -13.19 13.60 0.31
C GLY A 290 -11.68 13.55 0.54
N ASP A 291 -11.20 13.80 1.74
CA ASP A 291 -9.83 13.46 2.11
C ASP A 291 -9.66 11.94 2.13
N ASP A 292 -8.56 11.48 1.59
CA ASP A 292 -8.07 10.10 1.74
C ASP A 292 -6.97 10.02 2.80
N TYR A 293 -6.15 11.08 2.91
CA TYR A 293 -5.10 11.21 3.92
C TYR A 293 -4.96 12.64 4.43
N VAL A 294 -4.60 12.76 5.70
CA VAL A 294 -4.12 14.01 6.31
C VAL A 294 -2.73 13.77 6.86
N LEU A 295 -1.75 14.54 6.39
CA LEU A 295 -0.37 14.49 6.88
C LEU A 295 -0.12 15.72 7.72
N THR A 296 0.31 15.51 8.97
CA THR A 296 0.61 16.61 9.90
C THR A 296 2.01 16.47 10.45
N ILE A 297 2.75 17.58 10.46
CA ILE A 297 4.04 17.70 11.13
C ILE A 297 3.93 18.87 12.11
N GLU A 298 4.15 18.59 13.37
CA GLU A 298 4.38 19.60 14.40
C GLU A 298 5.88 19.85 14.53
N GLY A 299 6.31 21.04 14.18
CA GLY A 299 7.72 21.41 14.10
C GLY A 299 7.93 22.89 13.82
N THR A 300 9.05 23.25 13.21
CA THR A 300 9.36 24.64 12.83
C THR A 300 9.69 24.75 11.34
N PRO A 301 8.76 25.19 10.47
CA PRO A 301 7.34 25.42 10.75
C PRO A 301 6.55 24.13 10.94
N SER A 302 5.35 24.21 11.52
CA SER A 302 4.38 23.13 11.48
C SER A 302 3.70 23.10 10.11
N LEU A 303 3.41 21.89 9.62
CA LEU A 303 2.83 21.66 8.28
C LEU A 303 1.61 20.75 8.38
N CYS A 304 0.62 21.01 7.52
CA CYS A 304 -0.53 20.13 7.34
C CYS A 304 -0.85 20.03 5.85
N SER A 305 -1.12 18.81 5.37
CA SER A 305 -1.52 18.54 4.00
C SER A 305 -2.74 17.63 3.98
N HIS A 306 -3.77 18.05 3.27
CA HIS A 306 -4.96 17.26 2.98
C HIS A 306 -4.83 16.68 1.58
N ILE A 307 -4.97 15.38 1.43
CA ILE A 307 -4.75 14.64 0.20
C ILE A 307 -6.04 13.95 -0.19
N SER A 308 -6.51 14.20 -1.41
CA SER A 308 -7.65 13.53 -2.01
C SER A 308 -7.24 12.91 -3.34
N PHE A 309 -7.55 11.65 -3.55
CA PHE A 309 -7.33 10.98 -4.83
C PHE A 309 -8.61 11.04 -5.67
N LYS A 310 -8.57 11.73 -6.79
CA LYS A 310 -9.73 11.97 -7.65
C LYS A 310 -9.49 11.45 -9.05
N ALA A 311 -10.55 11.00 -9.71
CA ALA A 311 -10.47 10.66 -11.13
C ALA A 311 -10.17 11.91 -11.97
N SER A 312 -10.71 13.08 -11.56
CA SER A 312 -10.41 14.38 -12.16
C SER A 312 -10.59 15.49 -11.12
N ASN A 313 -9.79 16.54 -11.21
CA ASN A 313 -9.99 17.79 -10.47
C ASN A 313 -11.01 18.73 -11.16
N TYR A 314 -11.47 18.35 -12.35
CA TYR A 314 -12.32 19.20 -13.21
C TYR A 314 -13.71 18.61 -13.46
N SER A 315 -14.00 17.41 -12.94
CA SER A 315 -15.31 16.76 -13.06
C SER A 315 -15.66 16.02 -11.76
N ASP A 316 -16.95 15.65 -11.63
CA ASP A 316 -17.46 14.88 -10.48
C ASP A 316 -17.31 13.36 -10.64
N GLU A 317 -16.54 12.92 -11.64
CA GLU A 317 -16.27 11.50 -11.87
C GLU A 317 -15.56 10.89 -10.66
N LYS A 318 -16.09 9.75 -10.21
CA LYS A 318 -15.56 9.01 -9.07
C LYS A 318 -14.58 7.91 -9.47
N LEU A 319 -14.66 7.44 -10.71
CA LEU A 319 -13.90 6.32 -11.23
C LEU A 319 -13.12 6.72 -12.47
N VAL A 320 -11.97 6.13 -12.67
CA VAL A 320 -11.15 6.26 -13.88
C VAL A 320 -11.49 5.12 -14.83
N ASP A 321 -11.82 5.47 -16.08
CA ASP A 321 -12.06 4.49 -17.14
C ASP A 321 -10.74 3.97 -17.73
N TYR A 322 -10.67 2.67 -17.99
CA TYR A 322 -9.56 2.05 -18.69
C TYR A 322 -10.04 0.80 -19.46
N GLY A 323 -9.86 0.79 -20.77
CA GLY A 323 -10.44 -0.25 -21.61
C GLY A 323 -11.96 -0.34 -21.39
N ASN A 324 -12.45 -1.53 -21.08
CA ASN A 324 -13.87 -1.81 -20.75
C ASN A 324 -14.15 -1.78 -19.22
N ARG A 325 -13.27 -1.18 -18.41
CA ARG A 325 -13.28 -1.26 -16.95
C ARG A 325 -13.20 0.12 -16.32
N LYS A 326 -13.46 0.15 -15.01
CA LYS A 326 -13.34 1.35 -14.17
C LYS A 326 -12.63 1.01 -12.85
N LEU A 327 -11.83 1.95 -12.34
CA LEU A 327 -11.12 1.78 -11.09
C LEU A 327 -11.16 3.06 -10.25
N THR A 328 -11.18 2.90 -8.92
CA THR A 328 -11.07 4.02 -7.98
C THR A 328 -9.64 4.58 -7.98
N PRO A 329 -9.48 5.90 -7.82
CA PRO A 329 -8.16 6.55 -7.81
C PRO A 329 -7.18 5.97 -6.79
N ASN A 330 -7.63 5.58 -5.60
CA ASN A 330 -6.78 4.99 -4.55
C ASN A 330 -6.06 3.72 -5.03
N TYR A 331 -6.79 2.81 -5.70
CA TYR A 331 -6.16 1.62 -6.30
C TYR A 331 -5.18 1.97 -7.42
N ILE A 332 -5.44 3.08 -8.14
CA ILE A 332 -4.53 3.55 -9.18
C ILE A 332 -3.23 4.06 -8.55
N VAL A 333 -3.30 4.87 -7.50
CA VAL A 333 -2.10 5.33 -6.78
C VAL A 333 -1.31 4.14 -6.27
N THR A 334 -1.98 3.16 -5.66
CA THR A 334 -1.36 1.93 -5.17
C THR A 334 -0.59 1.20 -6.27
N ILE A 335 -1.23 0.92 -7.40
CA ILE A 335 -0.59 0.11 -8.44
C ILE A 335 0.43 0.89 -9.25
N MET A 336 0.22 2.19 -9.47
CA MET A 336 1.16 3.03 -10.22
C MET A 336 2.45 3.29 -9.47
N SER A 337 2.47 3.25 -8.13
CA SER A 337 3.71 3.30 -7.37
C SER A 337 4.65 2.17 -7.77
N LEU A 338 4.11 0.97 -7.99
CA LEU A 338 4.87 -0.21 -8.39
C LEU A 338 5.20 -0.24 -9.89
N VAL A 339 4.24 0.11 -10.75
CA VAL A 339 4.49 0.21 -12.20
C VAL A 339 5.66 1.15 -12.45
N ASN A 340 5.64 2.33 -11.83
CA ASN A 340 6.70 3.32 -11.96
C ASN A 340 8.03 2.92 -11.27
N ALA A 341 7.99 2.00 -10.31
CA ALA A 341 9.17 1.48 -9.64
C ALA A 341 9.93 0.43 -10.48
N ILE A 342 9.27 -0.25 -11.42
CA ILE A 342 9.87 -1.35 -12.20
C ILE A 342 11.25 -1.01 -12.79
N PRO A 343 11.45 0.12 -13.48
CA PRO A 343 12.78 0.46 -14.00
C PRO A 343 13.85 0.50 -12.90
N THR A 344 13.54 1.18 -11.79
CA THR A 344 14.47 1.27 -10.64
C THR A 344 14.80 -0.11 -10.06
N ILE A 345 13.79 -0.98 -9.94
CA ILE A 345 13.96 -2.32 -9.35
C ILE A 345 14.73 -3.26 -10.26
N VAL A 346 14.49 -3.20 -11.56
CA VAL A 346 15.23 -3.99 -12.57
C VAL A 346 16.70 -3.61 -12.63
N GLU A 347 17.01 -2.32 -12.45
CA GLU A 347 18.38 -1.77 -12.51
C GLU A 347 19.09 -1.78 -11.15
N ALA A 348 18.35 -2.07 -10.06
CA ALA A 348 18.92 -2.10 -8.71
C ALA A 348 19.93 -3.23 -8.49
N LYS A 349 20.71 -3.09 -7.44
CA LYS A 349 21.53 -4.19 -6.93
C LYS A 349 20.61 -5.29 -6.40
N ALA A 350 20.95 -6.55 -6.73
CA ALA A 350 20.22 -7.71 -6.24
C ALA A 350 20.04 -7.72 -4.72
N GLY A 351 18.85 -8.10 -4.28
CA GLY A 351 18.48 -8.17 -2.86
C GLY A 351 17.08 -7.65 -2.57
N LEU A 352 16.83 -7.39 -1.30
CA LEU A 352 15.62 -6.71 -0.84
C LEU A 352 15.82 -5.20 -1.03
N HIS A 353 15.02 -4.60 -1.90
CA HIS A 353 15.11 -3.16 -2.12
C HIS A 353 14.43 -2.41 -0.97
N PRO A 354 15.09 -1.44 -0.35
CA PRO A 354 14.46 -0.60 0.67
C PRO A 354 13.40 0.32 0.05
N SER A 355 12.68 1.07 0.88
CA SER A 355 11.75 2.11 0.42
C SER A 355 12.39 3.03 -0.62
N ILE A 356 11.62 3.37 -1.65
CA ILE A 356 12.00 4.40 -2.61
C ILE A 356 11.70 5.75 -1.97
N ARG A 357 12.74 6.44 -1.54
CA ARG A 357 12.63 7.73 -0.87
C ARG A 357 12.84 8.89 -1.84
N PRO A 358 12.19 10.05 -1.64
CA PRO A 358 12.49 11.25 -2.39
C PRO A 358 13.92 11.72 -2.08
N GLN A 359 14.52 12.46 -3.01
CA GLN A 359 15.75 13.19 -2.69
C GLN A 359 15.41 14.39 -1.80
N VAL A 360 15.65 14.25 -0.51
CA VAL A 360 15.42 15.30 0.49
C VAL A 360 16.75 15.78 1.04
N THR A 361 16.96 17.08 1.05
CA THR A 361 18.12 17.68 1.69
C THR A 361 17.73 18.08 3.12
N TRP A 362 18.24 17.35 4.10
CA TRP A 362 18.04 17.68 5.51
C TRP A 362 18.96 18.81 5.95
N MET A 363 18.38 19.81 6.57
CA MET A 363 19.15 20.88 7.24
C MET A 363 19.78 20.40 8.54
N GLN A 364 19.10 19.48 9.23
CA GLN A 364 19.53 18.87 10.48
C GLN A 364 19.41 17.35 10.38
N ASP A 365 20.48 16.66 10.71
CA ASP A 365 20.44 15.21 10.82
C ASP A 365 19.93 14.81 12.20
N LEU A 366 18.67 14.44 12.28
CA LEU A 366 18.03 14.01 13.53
C LEU A 366 18.67 12.73 14.10
N ARG A 367 19.36 11.95 13.26
CA ARG A 367 20.06 10.72 13.70
C ARG A 367 21.19 11.00 14.68
N ASP A 368 21.76 12.19 14.68
CA ASP A 368 22.80 12.61 15.62
C ASP A 368 22.25 13.17 16.95
N SER A 369 20.95 13.44 17.03
CA SER A 369 20.31 13.95 18.25
C SER A 369 19.93 12.85 19.26
N VAL A 370 20.10 11.60 18.89
CA VAL A 370 19.77 10.39 19.69
C VAL A 370 21.03 9.78 20.33
N LYS A 371 22.04 10.58 20.63
CA LYS A 371 23.22 10.14 21.39
C LYS A 371 23.03 10.30 22.89
#